data_c1b6e07bbc95b4b7f0371cae7aaafba3
#
_entry.id   c1b6e07bbc95b4b7f0371cae7aaafba3
#
_cell.length_a   1.000
_cell.length_b   1.000
_cell.length_c   1.000
_cell.angle_alpha   90.00
_cell.angle_beta   90.00
_cell.angle_gamma   90.00
#
_symmetry.space_group_name_H-M   'P 1'
#
loop_
_entity.id
_entity.type
_entity.pdbx_description
1 polymer ?
#
loop_
_entity_poly.entity_id
_entity_poly.type
_entity_poly.pdbx_seq_one_letter_code
_entity_poly.pdbx_strand_id
1 'polypeptide(L)'
;MAYIITRRHMLAVSAAAGGAAIGGVGAHAQGAPRIERLAGELDKIIDVSQPINQLADGVGGANGPAEGPVWWKEGGYLLFSDINGNRRMKYTPGQGTVEFKKPTNGANGLTRDTQGRLVACEGLGRRVVREESDGLITVIAGSFQGHRLNRPNDVVVKSDGAIYFTDPQGNVVPDQTDLTYAGVYRVSPDLGTITLLVNDFLTPNGLAFSPDESVLYINDTRRRHIRAFDMAPNGTLARQTDHVFAELDGSEPGVPDGMKVDSAGNVYCGGAGGIWILDSKGKKLGRIIHGKPQTTNIAFGGPDWKTLYFTNANFLGSVNLKIAGVPVPSPKRS
;
A
#
# COMPACT_ATOMS: atom_id res chain seq x y z
N MET A 1 57.96 -12.66 -18.89
CA MET A 1 57.88 -14.01 -18.28
C MET A 1 56.43 -14.28 -17.97
N ALA A 2 55.78 -15.10 -18.80
CA ALA A 2 54.39 -15.48 -18.70
C ALA A 2 54.32 -16.77 -17.86
N TYR A 3 53.44 -16.83 -16.86
CA TYR A 3 53.09 -18.08 -16.18
C TYR A 3 51.69 -18.47 -16.59
N ILE A 4 51.63 -19.56 -17.35
CA ILE A 4 50.46 -20.33 -17.68
C ILE A 4 50.20 -21.29 -16.51
N ILE A 5 49.02 -21.32 -15.89
CA ILE A 5 48.59 -22.39 -14.99
C ILE A 5 47.35 -23.07 -15.59
N THR A 6 47.57 -24.33 -15.88
CA THR A 6 46.67 -25.32 -16.45
C THR A 6 45.62 -25.85 -15.47
N ARG A 7 44.46 -26.16 -16.05
CA ARG A 7 43.37 -26.94 -15.43
C ARG A 7 43.83 -28.33 -15.02
N ARG A 8 43.36 -28.79 -13.87
CA ARG A 8 42.84 -30.13 -13.52
C ARG A 8 42.98 -30.39 -12.03
N HIS A 9 41.85 -30.57 -11.30
CA HIS A 9 41.60 -31.77 -10.51
C HIS A 9 40.12 -31.68 -10.01
N MET A 10 39.25 -32.48 -10.65
CA MET A 10 37.97 -32.87 -10.08
C MET A 10 38.29 -33.91 -8.95
N LEU A 11 37.82 -33.63 -7.76
CA LEU A 11 37.68 -34.63 -6.71
C LEU A 11 36.18 -34.79 -6.41
N ALA A 12 35.64 -35.94 -6.79
CA ALA A 12 34.30 -36.37 -6.40
C ALA A 12 34.31 -36.72 -4.91
N VAL A 13 33.49 -36.09 -4.11
CA VAL A 13 33.15 -36.49 -2.76
C VAL A 13 31.72 -37.01 -2.76
N SER A 14 31.59 -38.32 -2.57
CA SER A 14 30.33 -38.98 -2.31
C SER A 14 29.76 -38.55 -0.96
N ALA A 15 28.63 -37.84 -0.95
CA ALA A 15 27.89 -37.53 0.28
C ALA A 15 26.90 -38.66 0.59
N ALA A 16 27.12 -39.31 1.73
CA ALA A 16 26.18 -40.23 2.33
C ALA A 16 24.90 -39.52 2.74
N ALA A 17 23.77 -40.06 2.34
CA ALA A 17 22.45 -39.57 2.73
C ALA A 17 22.18 -39.85 4.21
N GLY A 18 22.28 -38.80 5.04
CA GLY A 18 21.70 -38.76 6.39
C GLY A 18 20.35 -37.99 6.30
N GLY A 19 19.25 -38.72 6.30
CA GLY A 19 17.93 -38.13 6.35
C GLY A 19 17.65 -37.50 7.71
N ALA A 20 17.85 -36.18 7.84
CA ALA A 20 17.22 -35.39 8.89
C ALA A 20 15.89 -34.89 8.34
N ALA A 21 14.78 -35.40 8.86
CA ALA A 21 13.46 -34.85 8.63
C ALA A 21 13.44 -33.41 9.16
N ILE A 22 13.60 -32.45 8.27
CA ILE A 22 13.30 -31.06 8.57
C ILE A 22 11.79 -31.01 8.73
N GLY A 23 11.32 -30.87 9.99
CA GLY A 23 9.92 -30.66 10.29
C GLY A 23 9.40 -29.52 9.43
N GLY A 24 8.46 -29.82 8.57
CA GLY A 24 7.77 -28.84 7.75
C GLY A 24 7.17 -27.80 8.70
N VAL A 25 7.59 -26.55 8.55
CA VAL A 25 6.88 -25.40 9.10
C VAL A 25 5.51 -25.46 8.46
N GLY A 26 4.51 -25.95 9.20
CA GLY A 26 3.14 -26.08 8.73
C GLY A 26 2.69 -24.73 8.21
N ALA A 27 2.39 -24.67 6.93
CA ALA A 27 1.61 -23.57 6.39
C ALA A 27 0.34 -23.48 7.25
N HIS A 28 0.28 -22.49 8.13
CA HIS A 28 -0.96 -22.22 8.84
C HIS A 28 -2.02 -21.95 7.79
N ALA A 29 -2.90 -22.92 7.56
CA ALA A 29 -4.05 -22.75 6.70
C ALA A 29 -4.84 -21.58 7.29
N GLN A 30 -4.86 -20.45 6.59
CA GLN A 30 -5.75 -19.37 6.95
C GLN A 30 -7.18 -19.95 6.91
N GLY A 31 -7.95 -19.70 7.96
CA GLY A 31 -9.32 -20.18 8.03
C GLY A 31 -10.17 -19.67 6.84
N ALA A 32 -11.33 -20.29 6.64
CA ALA A 32 -12.28 -19.87 5.61
C ALA A 32 -12.54 -18.35 5.66
N PRO A 33 -12.75 -17.69 4.50
CA PRO A 33 -13.08 -16.27 4.47
C PRO A 33 -14.25 -15.93 5.39
N ARG A 34 -14.09 -14.94 6.24
CA ARG A 34 -15.11 -14.48 7.19
C ARG A 34 -14.84 -13.06 7.66
N ILE A 35 -15.86 -12.43 8.18
CA ILE A 35 -15.75 -11.14 8.87
C ILE A 35 -15.81 -11.42 10.37
N GLU A 36 -14.75 -11.09 11.08
CA GLU A 36 -14.62 -11.29 12.50
C GLU A 36 -15.06 -10.04 13.25
N ARG A 37 -16.02 -10.20 14.14
CA ARG A 37 -16.52 -9.11 15.00
C ARG A 37 -15.79 -9.13 16.33
N LEU A 38 -15.11 -8.03 16.67
CA LEU A 38 -14.47 -7.81 17.97
C LEU A 38 -15.26 -6.84 18.85
N ALA A 39 -16.06 -5.96 18.24
CA ALA A 39 -16.90 -4.99 18.94
C ALA A 39 -18.23 -4.80 18.21
N GLY A 40 -19.28 -4.46 18.97
CA GLY A 40 -20.64 -4.29 18.43
C GLY A 40 -20.77 -3.12 17.43
N GLU A 41 -19.89 -2.11 17.53
CA GLU A 41 -19.86 -0.97 16.63
C GLU A 41 -19.58 -1.38 15.17
N LEU A 42 -18.93 -2.54 14.96
CA LEU A 42 -18.69 -3.08 13.63
C LEU A 42 -19.98 -3.26 12.82
N ASP A 43 -21.09 -3.59 13.46
CA ASP A 43 -22.37 -3.81 12.79
C ASP A 43 -22.92 -2.57 12.09
N LYS A 44 -22.46 -1.37 12.46
CA LYS A 44 -22.76 -0.11 11.78
C LYS A 44 -21.97 0.06 10.50
N ILE A 45 -20.85 -0.65 10.37
CA ILE A 45 -19.86 -0.52 9.29
C ILE A 45 -20.06 -1.59 8.21
N ILE A 46 -20.28 -2.84 8.63
CA ILE A 46 -20.32 -3.98 7.73
C ILE A 46 -21.34 -5.02 8.21
N ASP A 47 -21.94 -5.73 7.28
CA ASP A 47 -22.70 -6.94 7.59
C ASP A 47 -21.71 -8.10 7.71
N VAL A 48 -21.60 -8.68 8.91
CA VAL A 48 -20.64 -9.77 9.17
C VAL A 48 -21.00 -11.08 8.47
N SER A 49 -22.25 -11.23 8.01
CA SER A 49 -22.73 -12.42 7.29
C SER A 49 -22.53 -12.38 5.78
N GLN A 50 -22.16 -11.21 5.23
CA GLN A 50 -22.00 -11.07 3.78
C GLN A 50 -20.78 -11.83 3.26
N PRO A 51 -20.78 -12.25 1.97
CA PRO A 51 -19.64 -12.89 1.37
C PRO A 51 -18.47 -11.91 1.15
N ILE A 52 -17.26 -12.43 1.22
CA ILE A 52 -16.06 -11.78 0.74
C ILE A 52 -15.85 -12.27 -0.70
N ASN A 53 -15.93 -11.36 -1.68
CA ASN A 53 -15.93 -11.73 -3.08
C ASN A 53 -14.50 -11.82 -3.62
N GLN A 54 -14.20 -12.91 -4.32
CA GLN A 54 -13.02 -13.02 -5.18
C GLN A 54 -13.39 -12.44 -6.55
N LEU A 55 -12.67 -11.42 -7.00
CA LEU A 55 -12.91 -10.75 -8.27
C LEU A 55 -11.96 -11.21 -9.37
N ALA A 56 -10.70 -11.47 -9.01
CA ALA A 56 -9.69 -11.99 -9.92
C ALA A 56 -8.56 -12.72 -9.19
N ASP A 57 -7.95 -13.66 -9.87
CA ASP A 57 -6.70 -14.34 -9.52
C ASP A 57 -5.66 -14.10 -10.64
N GLY A 58 -4.38 -14.33 -10.37
CA GLY A 58 -3.32 -14.18 -11.36
C GLY A 58 -2.99 -12.72 -11.72
N VAL A 59 -3.51 -11.77 -10.97
CA VAL A 59 -3.43 -10.34 -11.33
C VAL A 59 -2.13 -9.64 -10.89
N GLY A 60 -1.36 -10.24 -9.99
CA GLY A 60 -0.03 -9.79 -9.58
C GLY A 60 1.09 -10.62 -10.22
N GLY A 61 0.74 -11.52 -11.16
CA GLY A 61 1.70 -12.46 -11.77
C GLY A 61 2.24 -13.50 -10.77
N ALA A 62 3.13 -14.40 -11.25
CA ALA A 62 3.67 -15.48 -10.42
C ALA A 62 4.49 -14.97 -9.21
N ASN A 63 5.00 -13.76 -9.28
CA ASN A 63 5.88 -13.16 -8.29
C ASN A 63 5.29 -11.89 -7.63
N GLY A 64 3.97 -11.59 -7.83
CA GLY A 64 3.25 -10.45 -7.21
C GLY A 64 4.12 -9.25 -6.86
N PRO A 65 3.65 -8.31 -6.03
CA PRO A 65 2.28 -8.16 -5.59
C PRO A 65 1.40 -7.36 -6.55
N ALA A 66 0.08 -7.59 -6.48
CA ALA A 66 -0.90 -6.61 -6.91
C ALA A 66 -0.98 -5.53 -5.83
N GLU A 67 -1.01 -4.25 -6.22
CA GLU A 67 -0.82 -3.11 -5.31
C GLU A 67 -1.57 -1.85 -5.76
N GLY A 68 -1.62 -0.85 -4.87
CA GLY A 68 -2.04 0.51 -5.16
C GLY A 68 -3.39 0.64 -5.83
N PRO A 69 -4.46 -0.01 -5.36
CA PRO A 69 -5.76 0.11 -6.00
C PRO A 69 -6.32 1.53 -5.88
N VAL A 70 -6.91 2.04 -6.95
CA VAL A 70 -7.61 3.32 -7.00
C VAL A 70 -8.87 3.23 -7.87
N TRP A 71 -10.00 3.65 -7.33
CA TRP A 71 -11.27 3.66 -8.05
C TRP A 71 -11.38 4.87 -8.98
N TRP A 72 -11.72 4.61 -10.23
CA TRP A 72 -11.98 5.63 -11.25
C TRP A 72 -13.49 5.77 -11.43
N LYS A 73 -14.08 6.68 -10.66
CA LYS A 73 -15.56 6.80 -10.56
C LYS A 73 -16.24 7.10 -11.89
N GLU A 74 -15.67 8.00 -12.67
CA GLU A 74 -16.23 8.46 -13.95
C GLU A 74 -16.29 7.33 -14.99
N GLY A 75 -15.35 6.39 -14.90
CA GLY A 75 -15.29 5.23 -15.78
C GLY A 75 -15.88 3.95 -15.19
N GLY A 76 -16.22 3.95 -13.89
CA GLY A 76 -16.79 2.78 -13.21
C GLY A 76 -15.81 1.59 -13.11
N TYR A 77 -14.51 1.83 -12.95
CA TYR A 77 -13.48 0.80 -12.90
C TYR A 77 -12.42 1.06 -11.82
N LEU A 78 -11.73 0.02 -11.43
CA LEU A 78 -10.56 0.07 -10.55
C LEU A 78 -9.28 -0.06 -11.36
N LEU A 79 -8.31 0.82 -11.10
CA LEU A 79 -6.92 0.64 -11.52
C LEU A 79 -6.11 0.09 -10.35
N PHE A 80 -5.11 -0.74 -10.64
CA PHE A 80 -4.15 -1.23 -9.65
C PHE A 80 -2.84 -1.62 -10.34
N SER A 81 -1.78 -1.67 -9.57
CA SER A 81 -0.43 -2.02 -10.04
C SER A 81 -0.19 -3.52 -9.95
N ASP A 82 0.43 -4.11 -10.97
CA ASP A 82 1.19 -5.36 -10.90
C ASP A 82 2.66 -4.96 -10.96
N ILE A 83 3.29 -4.84 -9.77
CA ILE A 83 4.64 -4.28 -9.64
C ILE A 83 5.66 -5.08 -10.45
N ASN A 84 5.71 -6.40 -10.24
CA ASN A 84 6.71 -7.27 -10.89
C ASN A 84 6.39 -7.52 -12.37
N GLY A 85 5.11 -7.46 -12.75
CA GLY A 85 4.69 -7.44 -14.15
C GLY A 85 5.01 -6.12 -14.86
N ASN A 86 5.42 -5.11 -14.09
CA ASN A 86 5.72 -3.75 -14.57
C ASN A 86 4.57 -3.16 -15.39
N ARG A 87 3.34 -3.37 -14.89
CA ARG A 87 2.10 -2.99 -15.58
C ARG A 87 1.03 -2.48 -14.61
N ARG A 88 0.10 -1.71 -15.17
CA ARG A 88 -1.14 -1.31 -14.51
C ARG A 88 -2.28 -2.17 -15.06
N MET A 89 -3.07 -2.69 -14.15
CA MET A 89 -4.25 -3.48 -14.46
C MET A 89 -5.51 -2.63 -14.30
N LYS A 90 -6.54 -2.96 -15.04
CA LYS A 90 -7.88 -2.40 -14.90
C LYS A 90 -8.88 -3.52 -14.62
N TYR A 91 -9.65 -3.38 -13.56
CA TYR A 91 -10.80 -4.22 -13.27
C TYR A 91 -12.09 -3.42 -13.52
N THR A 92 -12.98 -3.96 -14.35
CA THR A 92 -14.31 -3.39 -14.57
C THR A 92 -15.35 -4.38 -14.05
N PRO A 93 -16.25 -3.98 -13.12
CA PRO A 93 -17.30 -4.85 -12.62
C PRO A 93 -18.09 -5.51 -13.77
N GLY A 94 -18.27 -6.83 -13.69
CA GLY A 94 -18.95 -7.61 -14.72
C GLY A 94 -18.11 -7.93 -15.98
N GLN A 95 -16.93 -7.31 -16.17
CA GLN A 95 -16.06 -7.55 -17.33
C GLN A 95 -14.71 -8.20 -16.97
N GLY A 96 -14.33 -8.18 -15.66
CA GLY A 96 -13.07 -8.74 -15.20
C GLY A 96 -11.88 -7.81 -15.33
N THR A 97 -10.66 -8.39 -15.41
CA THR A 97 -9.38 -7.66 -15.41
C THR A 97 -8.69 -7.71 -16.76
N VAL A 98 -8.09 -6.59 -17.17
CA VAL A 98 -7.25 -6.45 -18.36
C VAL A 98 -5.99 -5.67 -18.06
N GLU A 99 -4.92 -5.87 -18.84
CA GLU A 99 -3.77 -4.98 -18.83
C GLU A 99 -4.17 -3.62 -19.39
N PHE A 100 -3.89 -2.55 -18.65
CA PHE A 100 -4.28 -1.19 -19.00
C PHE A 100 -3.11 -0.36 -19.55
N LYS A 101 -1.93 -0.50 -18.94
CA LYS A 101 -0.71 0.22 -19.33
C LYS A 101 0.54 -0.58 -18.98
N LYS A 102 1.50 -0.57 -19.89
CA LYS A 102 2.84 -1.15 -19.70
C LYS A 102 3.85 -0.44 -20.61
N PRO A 103 5.07 -0.12 -20.15
CA PRO A 103 5.59 -0.28 -18.78
C PRO A 103 5.07 0.81 -17.84
N THR A 104 5.24 0.58 -16.50
CA THR A 104 4.86 1.52 -15.43
C THR A 104 6.02 1.85 -14.48
N ASN A 105 7.26 1.48 -14.83
CA ASN A 105 8.46 1.65 -14.03
C ASN A 105 8.33 1.09 -12.59
N GLY A 106 7.67 -0.10 -12.49
CA GLY A 106 7.41 -0.73 -11.21
C GLY A 106 6.52 0.12 -10.31
N ALA A 107 5.46 0.69 -10.89
CA ALA A 107 4.49 1.45 -10.11
C ALA A 107 3.92 0.62 -8.97
N ASN A 108 3.75 1.25 -7.79
CA ASN A 108 3.21 0.70 -6.58
C ASN A 108 1.92 1.44 -6.21
N GLY A 109 1.91 2.29 -5.19
CA GLY A 109 0.75 3.07 -4.78
C GLY A 109 0.24 4.01 -5.86
N LEU A 110 -1.08 4.04 -6.04
CA LEU A 110 -1.78 4.91 -6.97
C LEU A 110 -2.81 5.75 -6.22
N THR A 111 -2.95 6.99 -6.65
CA THR A 111 -4.04 7.88 -6.21
C THR A 111 -4.42 8.84 -7.33
N ARG A 112 -5.32 9.79 -7.05
CA ARG A 112 -5.71 10.84 -7.98
C ARG A 112 -5.50 12.20 -7.34
N ASP A 113 -5.03 13.16 -8.10
CA ASP A 113 -4.95 14.54 -7.65
C ASP A 113 -6.31 15.25 -7.70
N THR A 114 -6.37 16.46 -7.19
CA THR A 114 -7.62 17.26 -7.12
C THR A 114 -8.23 17.62 -8.48
N GLN A 115 -7.50 17.37 -9.57
CA GLN A 115 -8.00 17.52 -10.95
C GLN A 115 -8.39 16.17 -11.57
N GLY A 116 -8.29 15.08 -10.79
CA GLY A 116 -8.64 13.73 -11.23
C GLY A 116 -7.54 13.01 -12.01
N ARG A 117 -6.33 13.57 -12.13
CA ARG A 117 -5.21 12.95 -12.81
C ARG A 117 -4.58 11.87 -11.92
N LEU A 118 -4.02 10.85 -12.55
CA LEU A 118 -3.35 9.78 -11.82
C LEU A 118 -2.02 10.25 -11.25
N VAL A 119 -1.79 9.95 -9.96
CA VAL A 119 -0.49 10.07 -9.28
C VAL A 119 -0.02 8.67 -8.91
N ALA A 120 1.25 8.37 -9.16
CA ALA A 120 1.83 7.04 -8.95
C ALA A 120 3.22 7.11 -8.30
N CYS A 121 3.48 6.17 -7.39
CA CYS A 121 4.82 5.87 -6.89
C CYS A 121 5.48 4.88 -7.84
N GLU A 122 6.51 5.30 -8.59
CA GLU A 122 7.29 4.43 -9.49
C GLU A 122 8.54 3.91 -8.78
N GLY A 123 8.44 2.72 -8.18
CA GLY A 123 9.50 2.14 -7.36
C GLY A 123 10.81 1.89 -8.12
N LEU A 124 10.77 1.35 -9.35
CA LEU A 124 11.96 1.19 -10.20
C LEU A 124 12.46 2.52 -10.74
N GLY A 125 11.55 3.47 -10.97
CA GLY A 125 11.88 4.84 -11.36
C GLY A 125 12.48 5.67 -10.21
N ARG A 126 12.30 5.24 -8.96
CA ARG A 126 12.69 5.96 -7.74
C ARG A 126 12.12 7.37 -7.72
N ARG A 127 10.82 7.49 -8.03
CA ARG A 127 10.15 8.79 -8.17
C ARG A 127 8.64 8.68 -7.95
N VAL A 128 8.02 9.80 -7.64
CA VAL A 128 6.58 10.00 -7.68
C VAL A 128 6.24 10.81 -8.94
N VAL A 129 5.24 10.37 -9.68
CA VAL A 129 4.86 10.99 -10.96
C VAL A 129 3.38 11.28 -11.01
N ARG A 130 3.00 12.19 -11.93
CA ARG A 130 1.63 12.45 -12.32
C ARG A 130 1.48 12.21 -13.83
N GLU A 131 0.44 11.50 -14.19
CA GLU A 131 0.05 11.30 -15.58
C GLU A 131 -0.91 12.43 -16.00
N GLU A 132 -0.48 13.26 -16.93
CA GLU A 132 -1.26 14.39 -17.45
C GLU A 132 -2.36 13.91 -18.40
N SER A 133 -3.33 14.76 -18.69
CA SER A 133 -4.47 14.42 -19.57
C SER A 133 -4.07 14.08 -21.01
N ASP A 134 -2.95 14.58 -21.47
CA ASP A 134 -2.35 14.27 -22.78
C ASP A 134 -1.46 13.03 -22.77
N GLY A 135 -1.34 12.34 -21.60
CA GLY A 135 -0.53 11.14 -21.42
C GLY A 135 0.96 11.40 -21.09
N LEU A 136 1.37 12.67 -21.05
CA LEU A 136 2.73 13.01 -20.58
C LEU A 136 2.90 12.71 -19.10
N ILE A 137 4.16 12.50 -18.71
CA ILE A 137 4.51 12.21 -17.31
C ILE A 137 5.24 13.40 -16.71
N THR A 138 4.64 14.01 -15.69
CA THR A 138 5.28 15.01 -14.85
C THR A 138 5.92 14.34 -13.65
N VAL A 139 7.22 14.53 -13.44
CA VAL A 139 7.90 14.07 -12.22
C VAL A 139 7.56 15.04 -11.08
N ILE A 140 6.88 14.52 -10.05
CA ILE A 140 6.52 15.28 -8.85
C ILE A 140 7.70 15.34 -7.89
N ALA A 141 8.33 14.20 -7.64
CA ALA A 141 9.51 14.08 -6.79
C ALA A 141 10.39 12.92 -7.27
N GLY A 142 11.67 13.15 -7.43
CA GLY A 142 12.67 12.13 -7.78
C GLY A 142 13.91 12.18 -6.90
N SER A 143 14.06 13.27 -6.13
CA SER A 143 15.20 13.48 -5.24
C SER A 143 14.81 14.37 -4.06
N PHE A 144 15.58 14.28 -2.99
CA PHE A 144 15.52 15.17 -1.84
C PHE A 144 16.93 15.61 -1.47
N GLN A 145 17.18 16.92 -1.37
CA GLN A 145 18.50 17.51 -1.08
C GLN A 145 19.64 17.00 -2.00
N GLY A 146 19.34 16.77 -3.26
CA GLY A 146 20.31 16.27 -4.25
C GLY A 146 20.49 14.74 -4.27
N HIS A 147 19.91 14.00 -3.35
CA HIS A 147 19.93 12.54 -3.28
C HIS A 147 18.67 11.95 -3.90
N ARG A 148 18.79 10.90 -4.69
CA ARG A 148 17.64 10.19 -5.25
C ARG A 148 16.80 9.56 -4.12
N LEU A 149 15.49 9.58 -4.29
CA LEU A 149 14.58 8.85 -3.41
C LEU A 149 14.92 7.36 -3.37
N ASN A 150 14.51 6.66 -2.31
CA ASN A 150 14.72 5.21 -2.19
C ASN A 150 13.83 4.45 -3.17
N ARG A 151 12.62 4.19 -2.76
CA ARG A 151 11.64 3.45 -3.56
C ARG A 151 10.23 3.84 -3.12
N PRO A 152 9.72 5.00 -3.59
CA PRO A 152 8.40 5.47 -3.19
C PRO A 152 7.36 4.36 -3.26
N ASN A 153 6.56 4.26 -2.18
CA ASN A 153 5.67 3.12 -1.97
C ASN A 153 4.20 3.52 -2.09
N ASP A 154 3.65 4.30 -1.17
CA ASP A 154 2.25 4.72 -1.21
C ASP A 154 2.11 6.25 -1.19
N VAL A 155 0.97 6.75 -1.66
CA VAL A 155 0.75 8.18 -1.92
C VAL A 155 -0.69 8.58 -1.68
N VAL A 156 -0.89 9.76 -1.07
CA VAL A 156 -2.19 10.42 -0.92
C VAL A 156 -2.09 11.88 -1.33
N VAL A 157 -3.20 12.44 -1.79
CA VAL A 157 -3.32 13.86 -2.15
C VAL A 157 -4.33 14.50 -1.23
N LYS A 158 -3.92 15.56 -0.56
CA LYS A 158 -4.77 16.38 0.31
C LYS A 158 -5.69 17.29 -0.53
N SER A 159 -6.82 17.71 0.00
CA SER A 159 -7.80 18.56 -0.69
C SER A 159 -7.26 19.91 -1.17
N ASP A 160 -6.17 20.40 -0.56
CA ASP A 160 -5.43 21.60 -1.00
C ASP A 160 -4.47 21.34 -2.19
N GLY A 161 -4.32 20.08 -2.61
CA GLY A 161 -3.44 19.65 -3.70
C GLY A 161 -2.03 19.23 -3.26
N ALA A 162 -1.67 19.34 -1.98
CA ALA A 162 -0.40 18.82 -1.49
C ALA A 162 -0.36 17.29 -1.56
N ILE A 163 0.80 16.74 -1.92
CA ILE A 163 1.01 15.31 -2.14
C ILE A 163 1.89 14.75 -1.03
N TYR A 164 1.45 13.68 -0.40
CA TYR A 164 2.19 13.02 0.68
C TYR A 164 2.49 11.59 0.26
N PHE A 165 3.74 11.15 0.45
CA PHE A 165 4.16 9.81 0.07
C PHE A 165 5.17 9.22 1.03
N THR A 166 5.21 7.90 1.06
CA THR A 166 6.19 7.11 1.82
C THR A 166 7.31 6.63 0.91
N ASP A 167 8.54 6.62 1.43
CA ASP A 167 9.75 6.24 0.70
C ASP A 167 10.62 5.29 1.56
N PRO A 168 10.18 4.02 1.72
CA PRO A 168 10.96 3.04 2.48
C PRO A 168 12.27 2.71 1.75
N GLN A 169 13.31 2.38 2.53
CA GLN A 169 14.56 1.87 1.95
C GLN A 169 14.34 0.53 1.23
N GLY A 170 13.44 -0.31 1.75
CA GLY A 170 12.94 -1.52 1.10
C GLY A 170 14.03 -2.39 0.49
N ASN A 171 13.75 -2.93 -0.69
CA ASN A 171 14.66 -3.79 -1.45
C ASN A 171 15.62 -2.99 -2.37
N VAL A 172 15.99 -1.79 -2.01
CA VAL A 172 17.05 -1.06 -2.71
C VAL A 172 18.37 -1.73 -2.38
N VAL A 173 19.14 -2.05 -3.40
CA VAL A 173 20.46 -2.66 -3.23
C VAL A 173 21.33 -1.67 -2.44
N PRO A 174 22.03 -2.07 -1.36
CA PRO A 174 22.72 -1.15 -0.46
C PRO A 174 23.68 -0.15 -1.14
N ASP A 175 24.33 -0.56 -2.21
CA ASP A 175 25.23 0.28 -3.02
C ASP A 175 24.49 1.25 -3.97
N GLN A 176 23.17 1.16 -4.05
CA GLN A 176 22.32 2.07 -4.84
C GLN A 176 21.47 3.00 -3.98
N THR A 177 21.62 2.96 -2.65
CA THR A 177 20.92 3.87 -1.74
C THR A 177 21.66 5.19 -1.63
N ASP A 178 21.01 6.29 -2.03
CA ASP A 178 21.54 7.64 -1.84
C ASP A 178 21.13 8.21 -0.47
N LEU A 179 19.94 7.81 0.03
CA LEU A 179 19.44 8.18 1.34
C LEU A 179 19.69 7.07 2.36
N THR A 180 20.17 7.43 3.55
CA THR A 180 20.50 6.48 4.62
C THR A 180 19.32 6.16 5.55
N TYR A 181 18.14 6.67 5.26
CA TYR A 181 16.91 6.53 6.05
C TYR A 181 15.69 6.31 5.15
N ALA A 182 14.65 5.74 5.74
CA ALA A 182 13.32 5.72 5.15
C ALA A 182 12.60 7.03 5.50
N GLY A 183 11.95 7.67 4.52
CA GLY A 183 11.32 8.96 4.69
C GLY A 183 9.81 8.96 4.42
N VAL A 184 9.13 9.92 5.03
CA VAL A 184 7.78 10.33 4.62
C VAL A 184 7.88 11.79 4.19
N TYR A 185 7.35 12.10 3.03
CA TYR A 185 7.54 13.40 2.40
C TYR A 185 6.22 14.07 2.06
N ARG A 186 6.28 15.39 1.96
CA ARG A 186 5.23 16.26 1.42
C ARG A 186 5.78 17.04 0.23
N VAL A 187 5.02 17.10 -0.85
CA VAL A 187 5.26 18.05 -1.95
C VAL A 187 4.17 19.12 -1.92
N SER A 188 4.56 20.38 -2.05
CA SER A 188 3.62 21.51 -2.07
C SER A 188 2.70 21.45 -3.30
N PRO A 189 1.49 22.07 -3.25
CA PRO A 189 0.51 22.02 -4.35
C PRO A 189 1.05 22.55 -5.69
N ASP A 190 1.97 23.50 -5.65
CA ASP A 190 2.65 24.08 -6.82
C ASP A 190 3.84 23.23 -7.32
N LEU A 191 4.11 22.11 -6.66
CA LEU A 191 5.22 21.19 -6.90
C LEU A 191 6.62 21.82 -6.68
N GLY A 192 6.68 23.03 -6.12
CA GLY A 192 7.93 23.78 -5.96
C GLY A 192 8.78 23.35 -4.77
N THR A 193 8.19 22.69 -3.77
CA THR A 193 8.87 22.34 -2.53
C THR A 193 8.59 20.91 -2.11
N ILE A 194 9.67 20.14 -1.86
CA ILE A 194 9.61 18.85 -1.16
C ILE A 194 10.10 19.01 0.28
N THR A 195 9.36 18.48 1.23
CA THR A 195 9.65 18.54 2.66
C THR A 195 9.72 17.14 3.24
N LEU A 196 10.78 16.81 3.94
CA LEU A 196 10.85 15.60 4.77
C LEU A 196 10.04 15.83 6.04
N LEU A 197 9.00 15.04 6.24
CA LEU A 197 8.11 15.13 7.40
C LEU A 197 8.64 14.33 8.59
N VAL A 198 9.06 13.09 8.34
CA VAL A 198 9.54 12.16 9.36
C VAL A 198 10.44 11.10 8.72
N ASN A 199 11.48 10.65 9.45
CA ASN A 199 12.49 9.71 8.96
C ASN A 199 12.90 8.66 10.00
N ASP A 200 12.06 8.41 10.99
CA ASP A 200 12.32 7.45 12.07
C ASP A 200 11.46 6.17 11.97
N PHE A 201 10.74 5.99 10.88
CA PHE A 201 10.11 4.72 10.52
C PHE A 201 11.16 3.69 10.07
N LEU A 202 10.92 2.41 10.33
CA LEU A 202 11.74 1.34 9.75
C LEU A 202 11.31 1.03 8.31
N THR A 203 10.01 0.93 8.08
CA THR A 203 9.44 0.68 6.76
C THR A 203 8.09 1.39 6.66
N PRO A 204 8.08 2.73 6.42
CA PRO A 204 6.84 3.46 6.20
C PRO A 204 6.18 2.93 4.93
N ASN A 205 4.87 2.66 4.99
CA ASN A 205 4.13 2.05 3.89
C ASN A 205 2.82 2.83 3.67
N GLY A 206 1.66 2.24 3.98
CA GLY A 206 0.39 2.91 3.80
C GLY A 206 0.25 4.20 4.61
N LEU A 207 -0.42 5.18 4.02
CA LEU A 207 -0.77 6.43 4.68
C LEU A 207 -2.18 6.87 4.29
N ALA A 208 -2.87 7.57 5.20
CA ALA A 208 -4.21 8.09 4.95
C ALA A 208 -4.51 9.28 5.87
N PHE A 209 -5.29 10.24 5.38
CA PHE A 209 -5.83 11.32 6.21
C PHE A 209 -7.12 10.92 6.91
N SER A 210 -7.38 11.52 8.09
CA SER A 210 -8.72 11.57 8.65
C SER A 210 -9.68 12.28 7.68
N PRO A 211 -11.02 12.07 7.79
CA PRO A 211 -11.97 12.70 6.86
C PRO A 211 -11.89 14.23 6.84
N ASP A 212 -11.53 14.85 7.94
CA ASP A 212 -11.34 16.30 8.09
C ASP A 212 -9.91 16.76 7.73
N GLU A 213 -9.03 15.83 7.39
CA GLU A 213 -7.61 16.05 7.08
C GLU A 213 -6.80 16.69 8.22
N SER A 214 -7.30 16.60 9.44
CA SER A 214 -6.61 17.10 10.63
C SER A 214 -5.56 16.14 11.18
N VAL A 215 -5.65 14.84 10.82
CA VAL A 215 -4.71 13.79 11.24
C VAL A 215 -4.17 13.05 10.01
N LEU A 216 -2.87 12.78 10.00
CA LEU A 216 -2.24 11.86 9.06
C LEU A 216 -1.87 10.57 9.79
N TYR A 217 -2.42 9.46 9.35
CA TYR A 217 -2.04 8.11 9.76
C TYR A 217 -0.97 7.57 8.84
N ILE A 218 0.06 6.93 9.41
CA ILE A 218 1.15 6.28 8.66
C ILE A 218 1.48 4.97 9.35
N ASN A 219 1.52 3.86 8.61
CA ASN A 219 1.93 2.60 9.21
C ASN A 219 3.41 2.29 9.00
N ASP A 220 3.94 1.45 9.88
CA ASP A 220 5.27 0.85 9.78
C ASP A 220 5.11 -0.67 9.64
N THR A 221 5.40 -1.18 8.46
CA THR A 221 5.32 -2.61 8.16
C THR A 221 6.17 -3.46 9.10
N ARG A 222 7.38 -3.00 9.44
CA ARG A 222 8.30 -3.75 10.31
C ARG A 222 7.95 -3.67 11.78
N ARG A 223 7.52 -2.49 12.26
CA ARG A 223 7.08 -2.29 13.65
C ARG A 223 5.66 -2.79 13.88
N ARG A 224 4.93 -3.11 12.82
CA ARG A 224 3.56 -3.66 12.84
C ARG A 224 2.54 -2.76 13.54
N HIS A 225 2.69 -1.45 13.40
CA HIS A 225 1.79 -0.48 14.00
C HIS A 225 1.41 0.64 13.02
N ILE A 226 0.40 1.41 13.40
CA ILE A 226 0.02 2.68 12.78
C ILE A 226 0.40 3.78 13.77
N ARG A 227 1.03 4.84 13.28
CA ARG A 227 1.24 6.10 14.02
C ARG A 227 0.28 7.16 13.50
N ALA A 228 -0.15 8.05 14.38
CA ALA A 228 -0.98 9.20 14.05
C ALA A 228 -0.25 10.50 14.40
N PHE A 229 -0.45 11.49 13.55
CA PHE A 229 0.13 12.84 13.69
C PHE A 229 -0.95 13.88 13.38
N ASP A 230 -1.12 14.87 14.26
CA ASP A 230 -1.92 16.02 13.89
C ASP A 230 -1.21 16.83 12.79
N MET A 231 -2.02 17.42 11.92
CA MET A 231 -1.52 18.28 10.85
C MET A 231 -1.32 19.70 11.37
N ALA A 232 -0.14 20.25 11.13
CA ALA A 232 0.12 21.66 11.37
C ALA A 232 -0.51 22.53 10.25
N PRO A 233 -0.83 23.81 10.51
CA PRO A 233 -1.47 24.68 9.51
C PRO A 233 -0.70 24.85 8.20
N ASN A 234 0.61 24.69 8.22
CA ASN A 234 1.48 24.73 7.03
C ASN A 234 1.54 23.42 6.25
N GLY A 235 0.74 22.42 6.64
CA GLY A 235 0.70 21.09 6.02
C GLY A 235 1.84 20.15 6.42
N THR A 236 2.65 20.51 7.43
CA THR A 236 3.61 19.58 8.05
C THR A 236 2.97 18.84 9.22
N LEU A 237 3.73 17.93 9.85
CA LEU A 237 3.27 17.20 11.03
C LEU A 237 3.55 17.98 12.30
N ALA A 238 2.58 18.05 13.22
CA ALA A 238 2.78 18.49 14.58
C ALA A 238 3.48 17.37 15.37
N ARG A 239 4.81 17.30 15.31
CA ARG A 239 5.62 16.19 15.81
C ARG A 239 5.38 15.82 17.28
N GLN A 240 4.94 16.80 18.09
CA GLN A 240 4.62 16.58 19.50
C GLN A 240 3.35 15.75 19.73
N THR A 241 2.51 15.55 18.71
CA THR A 241 1.29 14.75 18.78
C THR A 241 1.49 13.31 18.33
N ASP A 242 2.72 12.98 17.90
CA ASP A 242 3.10 11.65 17.45
C ASP A 242 2.84 10.58 18.53
N HIS A 243 2.06 9.59 18.15
CA HIS A 243 1.77 8.44 19.02
C HIS A 243 1.43 7.18 18.21
N VAL A 244 1.61 6.02 18.83
CA VAL A 244 1.11 4.77 18.27
C VAL A 244 -0.41 4.76 18.37
N PHE A 245 -1.06 4.83 17.21
CA PHE A 245 -2.52 4.80 17.11
C PHE A 245 -3.09 3.39 17.31
N ALA A 246 -2.44 2.38 16.72
CA ALA A 246 -2.83 0.99 16.89
C ALA A 246 -1.68 0.02 16.55
N GLU A 247 -1.56 -1.03 17.34
CA GLU A 247 -0.72 -2.19 17.02
C GLU A 247 -1.53 -3.18 16.17
N LEU A 248 -0.94 -3.63 15.05
CA LEU A 248 -1.55 -4.59 14.12
C LEU A 248 -0.75 -5.89 14.03
N ASP A 249 0.00 -6.20 15.06
CA ASP A 249 0.75 -7.45 15.19
C ASP A 249 -0.16 -8.64 15.50
N GLY A 250 0.40 -9.83 15.33
CA GLY A 250 -0.26 -11.11 15.60
C GLY A 250 0.60 -12.27 15.10
N SER A 251 0.18 -13.49 15.45
CA SER A 251 0.83 -14.74 15.01
C SER A 251 0.45 -15.15 13.59
N GLU A 252 -0.65 -14.60 13.07
CA GLU A 252 -1.16 -14.90 11.74
C GLU A 252 -0.31 -14.18 10.67
N PRO A 253 -0.26 -14.71 9.43
CA PRO A 253 0.40 -14.04 8.32
C PRO A 253 -0.19 -12.67 8.04
N GLY A 254 0.65 -11.75 7.55
CA GLY A 254 0.27 -10.39 7.20
C GLY A 254 0.98 -9.34 8.05
N VAL A 255 1.12 -8.18 7.50
CA VAL A 255 1.77 -7.01 8.10
C VAL A 255 0.98 -5.75 7.73
N PRO A 256 1.12 -4.64 8.47
CA PRO A 256 0.59 -3.36 8.03
C PRO A 256 1.13 -2.98 6.65
N ASP A 257 0.20 -2.66 5.75
CA ASP A 257 0.49 -2.33 4.35
C ASP A 257 -0.47 -1.19 3.91
N GLY A 258 -1.02 -1.18 2.72
CA GLY A 258 -1.94 -0.13 2.31
C GLY A 258 -3.10 0.09 3.30
N MET A 259 -3.52 1.34 3.46
CA MET A 259 -4.57 1.75 4.39
C MET A 259 -5.44 2.87 3.81
N LYS A 260 -6.70 2.93 4.26
CA LYS A 260 -7.68 3.97 3.89
C LYS A 260 -8.57 4.29 5.09
N VAL A 261 -9.31 5.39 4.98
CA VAL A 261 -10.24 5.88 6.00
C VAL A 261 -11.63 6.04 5.40
N ASP A 262 -12.68 5.70 6.16
CA ASP A 262 -14.06 5.96 5.75
C ASP A 262 -14.55 7.35 6.18
N SER A 263 -15.72 7.75 5.72
CA SER A 263 -16.30 9.07 6.01
C SER A 263 -16.67 9.29 7.48
N ALA A 264 -16.73 8.24 8.28
CA ALA A 264 -16.96 8.32 9.73
C ALA A 264 -15.63 8.32 10.53
N GLY A 265 -14.48 8.23 9.87
CA GLY A 265 -13.16 8.25 10.49
C GLY A 265 -12.65 6.87 10.92
N ASN A 266 -13.31 5.78 10.52
CA ASN A 266 -12.76 4.46 10.79
C ASN A 266 -11.59 4.17 9.86
N VAL A 267 -10.52 3.59 10.41
CA VAL A 267 -9.28 3.29 9.70
C VAL A 267 -9.26 1.82 9.30
N TYR A 268 -8.97 1.55 8.04
CA TYR A 268 -8.82 0.21 7.47
C TYR A 268 -7.37 0.00 7.06
N CYS A 269 -6.76 -1.08 7.51
CA CYS A 269 -5.36 -1.37 7.22
C CYS A 269 -5.12 -2.88 7.11
N GLY A 270 -4.34 -3.32 6.14
CA GLY A 270 -3.78 -4.65 6.15
C GLY A 270 -3.02 -4.90 7.45
N GLY A 271 -2.97 -6.14 7.91
CA GLY A 271 -2.26 -6.52 9.13
C GLY A 271 -2.28 -8.03 9.34
N ALA A 272 -1.83 -8.49 10.50
CA ALA A 272 -1.86 -9.90 10.82
C ALA A 272 -3.27 -10.48 10.68
N GLY A 273 -3.42 -11.50 9.83
CA GLY A 273 -4.67 -12.25 9.61
C GLY A 273 -5.70 -11.60 8.70
N GLY A 274 -5.48 -10.38 8.13
CA GLY A 274 -6.44 -9.76 7.22
C GLY A 274 -6.47 -8.23 7.26
N ILE A 275 -7.63 -7.65 6.95
CA ILE A 275 -7.84 -6.19 6.99
C ILE A 275 -8.46 -5.84 8.33
N TRP A 276 -7.75 -5.08 9.13
CA TRP A 276 -8.23 -4.55 10.40
C TRP A 276 -9.13 -3.34 10.17
N ILE A 277 -10.21 -3.25 10.94
CA ILE A 277 -11.11 -2.10 11.00
C ILE A 277 -11.03 -1.53 12.41
N LEU A 278 -10.60 -0.27 12.48
CA LEU A 278 -10.36 0.47 13.71
C LEU A 278 -11.30 1.68 13.76
N ASP A 279 -11.77 2.07 14.95
CA ASP A 279 -12.43 3.35 15.06
C ASP A 279 -11.44 4.53 15.02
N SER A 280 -11.94 5.76 15.06
CA SER A 280 -11.13 6.99 15.04
C SER A 280 -10.21 7.18 16.27
N LYS A 281 -10.27 6.28 17.25
CA LYS A 281 -9.43 6.27 18.45
C LYS A 281 -8.48 5.08 18.50
N GLY A 282 -8.42 4.26 17.42
CA GLY A 282 -7.56 3.10 17.34
C GLY A 282 -8.12 1.81 17.97
N LYS A 283 -9.38 1.83 18.46
CA LYS A 283 -10.03 0.62 18.97
C LYS A 283 -10.29 -0.36 17.84
N LYS A 284 -9.83 -1.59 17.99
CA LYS A 284 -10.09 -2.69 17.03
C LYS A 284 -11.57 -3.07 17.06
N LEU A 285 -12.29 -2.84 15.97
CA LEU A 285 -13.72 -3.16 15.85
C LEU A 285 -13.95 -4.54 15.26
N GLY A 286 -13.10 -4.95 14.34
CA GLY A 286 -13.18 -6.23 13.67
C GLY A 286 -12.14 -6.40 12.57
N ARG A 287 -12.29 -7.49 11.82
CA ARG A 287 -11.30 -7.90 10.84
C ARG A 287 -11.98 -8.60 9.66
N ILE A 288 -11.58 -8.26 8.43
CA ILE A 288 -11.97 -8.97 7.22
C ILE A 288 -10.88 -10.00 6.92
N ILE A 289 -11.17 -11.28 7.15
CA ILE A 289 -10.27 -12.40 6.94
C ILE A 289 -10.60 -13.00 5.57
N HIS A 290 -9.83 -12.68 4.55
CA HIS A 290 -10.10 -13.07 3.16
C HIS A 290 -9.45 -14.39 2.75
N GLY A 291 -8.81 -15.10 3.68
CA GLY A 291 -8.23 -16.42 3.43
C GLY A 291 -6.92 -16.42 2.62
N LYS A 292 -6.29 -15.28 2.43
CA LYS A 292 -4.98 -15.13 1.76
C LYS A 292 -3.93 -14.59 2.75
N PRO A 293 -2.63 -14.86 2.54
CA PRO A 293 -1.60 -14.59 3.56
C PRO A 293 -1.43 -13.12 3.95
N GLN A 294 -1.71 -12.18 3.05
CA GLN A 294 -1.48 -10.75 3.27
C GLN A 294 -2.46 -9.93 2.46
N THR A 295 -2.90 -8.80 3.00
CA THR A 295 -3.49 -7.71 2.23
C THR A 295 -2.38 -6.74 1.89
N THR A 296 -2.15 -6.46 0.61
CA THR A 296 -1.13 -5.49 0.19
C THR A 296 -1.69 -4.07 0.23
N ASN A 297 -2.87 -3.83 -0.36
CA ASN A 297 -3.47 -2.51 -0.32
C ASN A 297 -4.99 -2.59 -0.45
N ILE A 298 -5.66 -1.46 -0.22
CA ILE A 298 -7.12 -1.34 -0.25
C ILE A 298 -7.56 -0.06 -0.93
N ALA A 299 -8.77 -0.05 -1.47
CA ALA A 299 -9.42 1.15 -2.00
C ALA A 299 -10.92 1.11 -1.79
N PHE A 300 -11.51 2.21 -1.43
CA PHE A 300 -12.94 2.38 -1.54
C PHE A 300 -13.33 2.67 -2.99
N GLY A 301 -14.49 2.20 -3.41
CA GLY A 301 -15.00 2.40 -4.75
C GLY A 301 -16.48 2.09 -4.87
N GLY A 302 -16.91 1.80 -6.10
CA GLY A 302 -18.33 1.68 -6.42
C GLY A 302 -18.99 3.06 -6.64
N PRO A 303 -20.25 3.09 -7.08
CA PRO A 303 -20.94 4.35 -7.37
C PRO A 303 -21.11 5.24 -6.14
N ASP A 304 -21.20 4.65 -4.97
CA ASP A 304 -21.44 5.29 -3.67
C ASP A 304 -20.25 5.23 -2.69
N TRP A 305 -19.07 4.76 -3.15
CA TRP A 305 -17.86 4.56 -2.35
C TRP A 305 -18.01 3.56 -1.20
N LYS A 306 -18.96 2.64 -1.27
CA LYS A 306 -19.22 1.63 -0.24
C LYS A 306 -18.67 0.25 -0.57
N THR A 307 -18.01 0.07 -1.70
CA THR A 307 -17.29 -1.17 -2.00
C THR A 307 -15.83 -1.02 -1.57
N LEU A 308 -15.38 -1.83 -0.64
CA LEU A 308 -13.97 -1.94 -0.29
C LEU A 308 -13.34 -2.99 -1.20
N TYR A 309 -12.47 -2.57 -2.12
CA TYR A 309 -11.59 -3.42 -2.91
C TYR A 309 -10.30 -3.65 -2.15
N PHE A 310 -9.71 -4.82 -2.29
CA PHE A 310 -8.42 -5.12 -1.69
C PHE A 310 -7.58 -6.01 -2.61
N THR A 311 -6.28 -5.77 -2.59
CA THR A 311 -5.26 -6.52 -3.32
C THR A 311 -4.44 -7.38 -2.36
N ASN A 312 -3.80 -8.38 -2.92
CA ASN A 312 -2.75 -9.17 -2.27
C ASN A 312 -1.71 -9.57 -3.32
N ALA A 313 -0.78 -10.46 -2.99
CA ALA A 313 0.27 -10.85 -3.92
C ALA A 313 -0.27 -11.16 -5.34
N ASN A 314 -1.41 -11.84 -5.46
CA ASN A 314 -1.90 -12.38 -6.74
C ASN A 314 -3.43 -12.33 -6.89
N PHE A 315 -4.10 -11.52 -6.10
CA PHE A 315 -5.54 -11.61 -5.93
C PHE A 315 -6.17 -10.23 -5.82
N LEU A 316 -7.35 -10.06 -6.40
CA LEU A 316 -8.23 -8.92 -6.19
C LEU A 316 -9.53 -9.41 -5.57
N GLY A 317 -9.95 -8.78 -4.47
CA GLY A 317 -11.21 -9.07 -3.80
C GLY A 317 -12.00 -7.84 -3.47
N SER A 318 -13.24 -8.05 -2.99
CA SER A 318 -14.09 -6.96 -2.51
C SER A 318 -15.05 -7.41 -1.41
N VAL A 319 -15.52 -6.42 -0.67
CA VAL A 319 -16.61 -6.54 0.30
C VAL A 319 -17.40 -5.24 0.33
N ASN A 320 -18.71 -5.32 0.60
CA ASN A 320 -19.54 -4.12 0.68
C ASN A 320 -19.58 -3.59 2.10
N LEU A 321 -19.60 -2.28 2.25
CA LEU A 321 -19.69 -1.58 3.51
C LEU A 321 -21.00 -0.79 3.60
N LYS A 322 -21.43 -0.48 4.80
CA LYS A 322 -22.59 0.38 5.08
C LYS A 322 -22.19 1.87 5.05
N ILE A 323 -20.91 2.16 5.31
CA ILE A 323 -20.33 3.50 5.35
C ILE A 323 -19.47 3.71 4.10
N ALA A 324 -19.56 4.89 3.48
CA ALA A 324 -18.74 5.25 2.34
C ALA A 324 -17.30 5.58 2.77
N GLY A 325 -16.32 5.20 1.97
CA GLY A 325 -14.96 5.70 2.11
C GLY A 325 -14.84 7.18 1.77
N VAL A 326 -13.73 7.79 2.17
CA VAL A 326 -13.38 9.13 1.68
C VAL A 326 -13.13 9.05 0.17
N PRO A 327 -13.85 9.85 -0.65
CA PRO A 327 -13.69 9.82 -2.11
C PRO A 327 -12.27 10.16 -2.57
N VAL A 328 -11.86 9.59 -3.70
CA VAL A 328 -10.61 9.94 -4.39
C VAL A 328 -10.94 10.36 -5.83
N PRO A 329 -10.62 11.60 -6.23
CA PRO A 329 -9.95 12.65 -5.44
C PRO A 329 -10.80 13.16 -4.29
N SER A 330 -10.11 13.64 -3.25
CA SER A 330 -10.78 14.29 -2.12
C SER A 330 -11.54 15.53 -2.60
N PRO A 331 -12.79 15.75 -2.17
CA PRO A 331 -13.51 16.97 -2.50
C PRO A 331 -12.76 18.20 -2.02
N LYS A 332 -12.74 19.26 -2.83
CA LYS A 332 -12.21 20.54 -2.37
C LYS A 332 -12.98 21.01 -1.14
N ARG A 333 -12.26 21.40 -0.12
CA ARG A 333 -12.84 22.03 1.06
C ARG A 333 -12.92 23.53 0.83
N SER A 334 -14.09 24.10 1.10
CA SER A 334 -14.34 25.54 1.09
C SER A 334 -13.65 26.23 2.28
#